data_e9c70b79105e6a80624983429124db62
#
_entry.id   e9c70b79105e6a80624983429124db62
#
_cell.length_a   1.000
_cell.length_b   1.000
_cell.length_c   1.000
_cell.angle_alpha   90.00
_cell.angle_beta   90.00
_cell.angle_gamma   90.00
#
_symmetry.space_group_name_H-M   'P 1'
#
loop_
_entity.id
_entity.type
_entity.pdbx_description
1 polymer ?
#
loop_
_entity_poly.entity_id
_entity_poly.type
_entity_poly.pdbx_seq_one_letter_code
_entity_poly.pdbx_strand_id
1 'polypeptide(L)'
;MRRIRLIVSYDGTGYFGSQIQPNAVTVELKLNEAVQGLTGAPAQVIFASRTDTGVHALGNVAVFDTEFPMRAERFATALNAYLPPDIRVQEADEVDLSWHPRKQHCEKTYEYRIWNGRIMNPLLRNSAAHCYVPLDIKAMRAALPYLLGEHDFAAFCASGSAAAHTVRCIYRAELSAECEESGSFAGLLTFRVTGSGFLYHMVRILAGTLLEIGSGKKGETAFRDAIRSRTRRDAGPVAPAAGLILREIRYLSNPSRYEAENEDWAYELTQDALAERRESYFTLRRCRETDYEGLMTRLIHESHRDGAERVYLRDLEDGSRLFSGREFGFYRIEENADPATREAFPYVALDLKECRKKAPSALTEGGQVSII
;
A
#
# COMPACT_ATOMS: atom_id res chain seq x y z
N MET A 1 24.56 7.57 25.85
CA MET A 1 24.01 6.78 24.70
C MET A 1 22.71 7.43 24.24
N ARG A 2 22.55 7.67 22.93
CA ARG A 2 21.39 8.27 22.31
C ARG A 2 21.12 7.56 20.99
N ARG A 3 19.87 7.50 20.52
CA ARG A 3 19.48 6.83 19.27
C ARG A 3 19.17 7.84 18.19
N ILE A 4 19.86 7.72 17.07
CA ILE A 4 19.68 8.57 15.90
C ILE A 4 18.88 7.78 14.87
N ARG A 5 17.77 8.38 14.40
CA ARG A 5 16.98 7.87 13.28
C ARG A 5 17.43 8.58 12.01
N LEU A 6 17.56 7.83 10.92
CA LEU A 6 17.96 8.28 9.61
C LEU A 6 16.88 7.96 8.58
N ILE A 7 16.62 8.89 7.66
CA ILE A 7 15.90 8.63 6.42
C ILE A 7 16.95 8.44 5.33
N VAL A 8 16.96 7.25 4.72
CA VAL A 8 18.02 6.84 3.80
C VAL A 8 17.46 6.56 2.41
N SER A 9 18.04 7.21 1.39
CA SER A 9 17.79 6.89 -0.02
C SER A 9 19.00 6.19 -0.63
N TYR A 10 18.75 5.26 -1.55
CA TYR A 10 19.83 4.57 -2.27
C TYR A 10 19.38 4.02 -3.63
N ASP A 11 20.33 4.05 -4.58
CA ASP A 11 20.31 3.22 -5.78
C ASP A 11 20.84 1.83 -5.41
N GLY A 12 19.96 0.83 -5.39
CA GLY A 12 20.30 -0.53 -4.98
C GLY A 12 21.03 -1.36 -6.03
N THR A 13 21.27 -0.84 -7.23
CA THR A 13 21.80 -1.58 -8.38
C THR A 13 23.12 -2.30 -8.06
N GLY A 14 24.02 -1.64 -7.32
CA GLY A 14 25.34 -2.19 -6.94
C GLY A 14 25.36 -2.98 -5.64
N TYR A 15 24.20 -3.24 -4.99
CA TYR A 15 24.15 -3.81 -3.66
C TYR A 15 23.41 -5.14 -3.61
N PHE A 16 23.91 -6.03 -2.76
CA PHE A 16 23.26 -7.31 -2.44
C PHE A 16 22.15 -7.14 -1.38
N GLY A 17 21.31 -6.12 -1.59
CA GLY A 17 20.22 -5.75 -0.70
C GLY A 17 20.64 -4.79 0.42
N SER A 18 19.68 -4.47 1.29
CA SER A 18 19.93 -3.53 2.38
C SER A 18 20.63 -4.17 3.57
N GLN A 19 20.31 -5.43 3.92
CA GLN A 19 20.79 -6.07 5.12
C GLN A 19 22.17 -6.73 4.92
N ILE A 20 23.03 -6.62 5.95
CA ILE A 20 24.38 -7.22 5.97
C ILE A 20 24.33 -8.72 5.73
N GLN A 21 25.21 -9.21 4.87
CA GLN A 21 25.38 -10.61 4.49
C GLN A 21 26.88 -10.93 4.41
N PRO A 22 27.27 -12.20 4.67
CA PRO A 22 28.66 -12.60 4.50
C PRO A 22 29.11 -12.40 3.05
N ASN A 23 30.30 -11.82 2.88
CA ASN A 23 30.98 -11.65 1.58
C ASN A 23 30.18 -10.83 0.53
N ALA A 24 29.29 -9.94 0.95
CA ALA A 24 28.48 -9.12 0.07
C ALA A 24 28.50 -7.64 0.48
N VAL A 25 28.58 -6.74 -0.50
CA VAL A 25 28.45 -5.32 -0.26
C VAL A 25 26.96 -4.97 -0.15
N THR A 26 26.55 -4.44 0.99
CA THR A 26 25.18 -4.07 1.29
C THR A 26 25.07 -2.62 1.74
N VAL A 27 23.86 -2.05 1.69
CA VAL A 27 23.64 -0.67 2.13
C VAL A 27 23.93 -0.50 3.63
N GLU A 28 23.56 -1.49 4.46
CA GLU A 28 23.84 -1.50 5.90
C GLU A 28 25.35 -1.50 6.20
N LEU A 29 26.13 -2.27 5.43
CA LEU A 29 27.59 -2.27 5.55
C LEU A 29 28.16 -0.87 5.33
N LYS A 30 27.74 -0.19 4.25
CA LYS A 30 28.21 1.16 3.90
C LYS A 30 27.79 2.21 4.93
N LEU A 31 26.60 2.09 5.51
CA LEU A 31 26.17 2.96 6.60
C LEU A 31 26.99 2.71 7.87
N ASN A 32 27.27 1.44 8.22
CA ASN A 32 28.12 1.12 9.37
C ASN A 32 29.52 1.70 9.20
N GLU A 33 30.13 1.54 8.01
CA GLU A 33 31.44 2.13 7.67
C GLU A 33 31.41 3.68 7.79
N ALA A 34 30.35 4.33 7.30
CA ALA A 34 30.20 5.78 7.38
C ALA A 34 30.03 6.28 8.83
N VAL A 35 29.20 5.60 9.64
CA VAL A 35 29.04 5.94 11.06
C VAL A 35 30.34 5.75 11.82
N GLN A 36 31.05 4.64 11.60
CA GLN A 36 32.34 4.39 12.20
C GLN A 36 33.39 5.43 11.80
N GLY A 37 33.43 5.81 10.51
CA GLY A 37 34.34 6.84 10.01
C GLY A 37 34.08 8.23 10.62
N LEU A 38 32.79 8.55 10.86
CA LEU A 38 32.40 9.82 11.48
C LEU A 38 32.64 9.85 12.99
N THR A 39 32.28 8.77 13.68
CA THR A 39 32.24 8.76 15.15
C THR A 39 33.49 8.16 15.80
N GLY A 40 34.30 7.45 15.02
CA GLY A 40 35.47 6.67 15.52
C GLY A 40 35.10 5.39 16.24
N ALA A 41 33.81 5.06 16.40
CA ALA A 41 33.32 3.90 17.14
C ALA A 41 32.55 2.94 16.21
N PRO A 42 32.65 1.62 16.41
CA PRO A 42 31.82 0.65 15.68
C PRO A 42 30.35 0.96 15.86
N ALA A 43 29.59 0.83 14.80
CA ALA A 43 28.16 1.04 14.82
C ALA A 43 27.41 -0.18 14.27
N GLN A 44 26.18 -0.36 14.76
CA GLN A 44 25.23 -1.31 14.24
C GLN A 44 23.97 -0.55 13.79
N VAL A 45 23.85 -0.39 12.48
CA VAL A 45 22.67 0.21 11.88
C VAL A 45 21.55 -0.85 11.78
N ILE A 46 20.33 -0.46 12.11
CA ILE A 46 19.14 -1.33 12.02
C ILE A 46 18.12 -0.68 11.09
N PHE A 47 17.84 -1.33 9.95
CA PHE A 47 16.82 -0.88 9.02
C PHE A 47 15.40 -1.30 9.42
N ALA A 48 14.42 -0.46 9.12
CA ALA A 48 12.98 -0.73 9.25
C ALA A 48 12.49 -1.74 8.22
N SER A 49 12.99 -1.65 6.99
CA SER A 49 12.60 -2.54 5.90
C SER A 49 13.82 -3.14 5.22
N ARG A 50 13.78 -4.45 5.03
CA ARG A 50 14.75 -5.13 4.18
C ARG A 50 14.35 -4.92 2.73
N THR A 51 15.31 -4.58 1.89
CA THR A 51 15.16 -4.57 0.44
C THR A 51 16.05 -5.64 -0.18
N ASP A 52 15.57 -6.26 -1.27
CA ASP A 52 16.31 -7.30 -1.98
C ASP A 52 17.49 -6.73 -2.77
N THR A 53 18.35 -7.61 -3.28
CA THR A 53 19.42 -7.26 -4.23
C THR A 53 18.84 -6.46 -5.41
N GLY A 54 19.45 -5.32 -5.72
CA GLY A 54 19.05 -4.46 -6.82
C GLY A 54 17.79 -3.61 -6.59
N VAL A 55 17.18 -3.65 -5.41
CA VAL A 55 16.01 -2.84 -5.06
C VAL A 55 16.43 -1.51 -4.46
N HIS A 56 15.78 -0.43 -4.88
CA HIS A 56 16.07 0.93 -4.48
C HIS A 56 15.23 1.39 -3.30
N ALA A 57 15.61 2.53 -2.71
CA ALA A 57 14.78 3.24 -1.75
C ALA A 57 14.93 4.76 -1.89
N LEU A 58 13.83 5.48 -1.66
CA LEU A 58 13.80 6.93 -1.49
C LEU A 58 13.70 7.31 0.00
N GLY A 59 13.12 6.45 0.83
CA GLY A 59 12.85 6.75 2.23
C GLY A 59 12.86 5.50 3.12
N ASN A 60 13.93 4.69 3.09
CA ASN A 60 14.07 3.64 4.10
C ASN A 60 14.52 4.27 5.42
N VAL A 61 14.00 3.74 6.52
CA VAL A 61 14.34 4.24 7.86
C VAL A 61 15.37 3.34 8.51
N ALA A 62 16.38 3.94 9.10
CA ALA A 62 17.42 3.25 9.85
C ALA A 62 17.66 3.92 11.19
N VAL A 63 18.18 3.17 12.18
CA VAL A 63 18.65 3.73 13.46
C VAL A 63 20.02 3.20 13.81
N PHE A 64 20.77 4.00 14.57
CA PHE A 64 21.97 3.56 15.26
C PHE A 64 22.11 4.28 16.59
N ASP A 65 22.86 3.68 17.51
CA ASP A 65 23.12 4.26 18.82
C ASP A 65 24.53 4.87 18.88
N THR A 66 24.66 6.04 19.53
CA THR A 66 25.93 6.74 19.63
C THR A 66 26.02 7.61 20.90
N GLU A 67 27.26 7.91 21.36
CA GLU A 67 27.58 8.94 22.36
C GLU A 67 28.22 10.18 21.73
N PHE A 68 28.37 10.16 20.39
CA PHE A 68 29.05 11.25 19.68
C PHE A 68 28.31 12.59 19.89
N PRO A 69 29.01 13.67 20.34
CA PRO A 69 28.37 14.92 20.75
C PRO A 69 28.02 15.84 19.57
N MET A 70 27.25 15.33 18.63
CA MET A 70 26.78 16.08 17.46
C MET A 70 25.26 16.25 17.54
N ARG A 71 24.73 17.42 17.12
CA ARG A 71 23.27 17.61 16.99
C ARG A 71 22.71 16.62 15.97
N ALA A 72 21.54 16.03 16.27
CA ALA A 72 20.97 14.94 15.51
C ALA A 72 20.81 15.30 14.01
N GLU A 73 20.32 16.50 13.72
CA GLU A 73 20.04 16.96 12.35
C GLU A 73 21.32 17.06 11.49
N ARG A 74 22.48 17.23 12.13
CA ARG A 74 23.77 17.34 11.43
C ARG A 74 24.31 15.99 10.95
N PHE A 75 23.84 14.87 11.50
CA PHE A 75 24.27 13.54 11.07
C PHE A 75 23.99 13.29 9.60
N ALA A 76 22.88 13.81 9.06
CA ALA A 76 22.58 13.66 7.64
C ALA A 76 23.70 14.20 6.74
N THR A 77 24.10 15.44 6.94
CA THR A 77 25.18 16.06 6.15
C THR A 77 26.53 15.41 6.43
N ALA A 78 26.85 15.11 7.69
CA ALA A 78 28.14 14.57 8.09
C ALA A 78 28.36 13.14 7.55
N LEU A 79 27.36 12.27 7.64
CA LEU A 79 27.45 10.90 7.10
C LEU A 79 27.57 10.88 5.58
N ASN A 80 26.95 11.82 4.88
CA ASN A 80 27.03 11.93 3.42
C ASN A 80 28.44 12.23 2.91
N ALA A 81 29.37 12.73 3.76
CA ALA A 81 30.78 12.90 3.42
C ALA A 81 31.55 11.56 3.36
N TYR A 82 31.04 10.53 4.06
CA TYR A 82 31.64 9.20 4.12
C TYR A 82 30.95 8.19 3.22
N LEU A 83 29.72 8.50 2.78
CA LEU A 83 28.91 7.60 1.95
C LEU A 83 29.24 7.71 0.47
N PRO A 84 29.18 6.59 -0.29
CA PRO A 84 29.29 6.61 -1.73
C PRO A 84 28.13 7.38 -2.38
N PRO A 85 28.25 7.86 -3.63
CA PRO A 85 27.25 8.76 -4.24
C PRO A 85 25.85 8.15 -4.41
N ASP A 86 25.73 6.84 -4.40
CA ASP A 86 24.51 6.07 -4.56
C ASP A 86 23.76 5.76 -3.25
N ILE A 87 24.31 6.20 -2.10
CA ILE A 87 23.62 6.18 -0.79
C ILE A 87 23.63 7.58 -0.21
N ARG A 88 22.47 8.08 0.23
CA ARG A 88 22.34 9.38 0.89
C ARG A 88 21.41 9.30 2.09
N VAL A 89 21.84 9.91 3.20
CA VAL A 89 21.00 10.25 4.32
C VAL A 89 20.30 11.57 4.01
N GLN A 90 18.99 11.56 3.92
CA GLN A 90 18.17 12.73 3.62
C GLN A 90 17.90 13.55 4.87
N GLU A 91 17.54 12.86 5.96
CA GLU A 91 17.18 13.47 7.23
C GLU A 91 17.76 12.64 8.39
N ALA A 92 17.98 13.29 9.52
CA ALA A 92 18.37 12.66 10.76
C ALA A 92 17.73 13.38 11.95
N ASP A 93 17.22 12.63 12.91
CA ASP A 93 16.67 13.13 14.16
C ASP A 93 16.96 12.17 15.32
N GLU A 94 16.73 12.63 16.56
CA GLU A 94 16.89 11.81 17.74
C GLU A 94 15.55 11.21 18.15
N VAL A 95 15.56 9.93 18.49
CA VAL A 95 14.40 9.21 19.01
C VAL A 95 14.73 8.55 20.34
N ASP A 96 13.70 8.15 21.10
CA ASP A 96 13.89 7.43 22.35
C ASP A 96 14.69 6.14 22.14
N LEU A 97 15.55 5.78 23.11
CA LEU A 97 16.35 4.55 23.05
C LEU A 97 15.52 3.27 22.94
N SER A 98 14.29 3.29 23.44
CA SER A 98 13.35 2.18 23.33
C SER A 98 12.72 2.07 21.94
N TRP A 99 12.77 3.14 21.13
CA TRP A 99 12.18 3.18 19.81
C TRP A 99 12.89 2.21 18.86
N HIS A 100 12.14 1.28 18.25
CA HIS A 100 12.71 0.30 17.35
C HIS A 100 11.98 0.33 15.99
N PRO A 101 12.70 0.50 14.85
CA PRO A 101 12.09 0.81 13.54
C PRO A 101 11.16 -0.27 12.98
N ARG A 102 11.23 -1.52 13.50
CA ARG A 102 10.37 -2.64 13.09
C ARG A 102 9.23 -2.95 14.04
N LYS A 103 9.21 -2.29 15.22
CA LYS A 103 8.20 -2.55 16.26
C LYS A 103 7.13 -1.46 16.34
N GLN A 104 7.33 -0.37 15.61
CA GLN A 104 6.39 0.72 15.55
C GLN A 104 5.30 0.41 14.50
N HIS A 105 4.08 0.87 14.76
CA HIS A 105 3.05 0.87 13.75
C HIS A 105 3.45 1.80 12.60
N CYS A 106 3.43 1.27 11.39
CA CYS A 106 3.82 2.03 10.22
C CYS A 106 3.10 1.54 8.97
N GLU A 107 3.01 2.43 8.01
CA GLU A 107 2.65 2.13 6.64
C GLU A 107 3.91 2.15 5.79
N LYS A 108 3.99 1.24 4.83
CA LYS A 108 5.08 1.19 3.86
C LYS A 108 4.51 1.38 2.47
N THR A 109 5.08 2.33 1.75
CA THR A 109 4.71 2.58 0.35
C THR A 109 5.84 2.14 -0.56
N TYR A 110 5.50 1.30 -1.52
CA TYR A 110 6.39 0.88 -2.60
C TYR A 110 5.90 1.39 -3.93
N GLU A 111 6.83 1.73 -4.82
CA GLU A 111 6.59 1.99 -6.23
C GLU A 111 7.25 0.90 -7.06
N TYR A 112 6.54 0.43 -8.08
CA TYR A 112 7.11 -0.42 -9.10
C TYR A 112 6.98 0.26 -10.47
N ARG A 113 8.12 0.63 -11.06
CA ARG A 113 8.19 1.34 -12.33
C ARG A 113 8.35 0.37 -13.48
N ILE A 114 7.55 0.57 -14.52
CA ILE A 114 7.52 -0.25 -15.74
C ILE A 114 7.71 0.68 -16.93
N TRP A 115 8.75 0.46 -17.69
CA TRP A 115 8.90 1.09 -18.98
C TRP A 115 8.19 0.24 -20.05
N ASN A 116 7.03 0.68 -20.51
CA ASN A 116 6.24 0.01 -21.54
C ASN A 116 6.52 0.65 -22.90
N GLY A 117 7.58 0.23 -23.51
CA GLY A 117 8.05 0.74 -24.80
C GLY A 117 8.81 -0.33 -25.56
N ARG A 118 8.83 -0.22 -26.90
CA ARG A 118 9.54 -1.19 -27.76
C ARG A 118 11.03 -1.27 -27.45
N ILE A 119 11.66 -0.13 -27.16
CA ILE A 119 13.09 -0.02 -26.85
C ILE A 119 13.23 0.54 -25.44
N MET A 120 14.13 -0.05 -24.64
CA MET A 120 14.44 0.42 -23.29
C MET A 120 15.01 1.84 -23.32
N ASN A 121 14.47 2.74 -22.50
CA ASN A 121 15.06 4.05 -22.28
C ASN A 121 16.31 3.89 -21.39
N PRO A 122 17.52 4.25 -21.90
CA PRO A 122 18.77 4.03 -21.18
C PRO A 122 18.84 4.78 -19.83
N LEU A 123 18.10 5.89 -19.67
CA LEU A 123 18.03 6.63 -18.40
C LEU A 123 17.23 5.89 -17.33
N LEU A 124 16.36 4.97 -17.73
CA LEU A 124 15.52 4.17 -16.82
C LEU A 124 16.04 2.75 -16.60
N ARG A 125 17.15 2.36 -17.24
CA ARG A 125 17.66 0.98 -17.25
C ARG A 125 17.85 0.36 -15.86
N ASN A 126 18.20 1.19 -14.87
CA ASN A 126 18.41 0.76 -13.48
C ASN A 126 17.22 1.05 -12.56
N SER A 127 16.20 1.80 -13.02
CA SER A 127 15.11 2.29 -12.17
C SER A 127 13.71 1.96 -12.70
N ALA A 128 13.61 1.13 -13.75
CA ALA A 128 12.35 0.61 -14.27
C ALA A 128 12.54 -0.78 -14.88
N ALA A 129 11.52 -1.62 -14.77
CA ALA A 129 11.46 -2.89 -15.50
C ALA A 129 11.02 -2.64 -16.94
N HIS A 130 11.69 -3.23 -17.91
CA HIS A 130 11.32 -3.12 -19.33
C HIS A 130 10.24 -4.13 -19.70
N CYS A 131 9.15 -3.66 -20.26
CA CYS A 131 8.10 -4.46 -20.87
C CYS A 131 7.88 -3.99 -22.31
N TYR A 132 8.31 -4.76 -23.30
CA TYR A 132 8.17 -4.41 -24.72
C TYR A 132 6.81 -4.80 -25.31
N VAL A 133 6.05 -5.63 -24.60
CA VAL A 133 4.69 -6.01 -25.01
C VAL A 133 3.74 -4.88 -24.66
N PRO A 134 2.84 -4.45 -25.57
CA PRO A 134 1.79 -3.50 -25.24
C PRO A 134 0.96 -3.99 -24.06
N LEU A 135 0.65 -3.11 -23.12
CA LEU A 135 -0.09 -3.42 -21.91
C LEU A 135 -1.47 -2.76 -21.95
N ASP A 136 -2.50 -3.52 -21.61
CA ASP A 136 -3.84 -2.99 -21.35
C ASP A 136 -3.89 -2.35 -19.95
N ILE A 137 -3.71 -1.03 -19.91
CA ILE A 137 -3.73 -0.24 -18.68
C ILE A 137 -5.11 -0.28 -18.00
N LYS A 138 -6.18 -0.38 -18.79
CA LYS A 138 -7.55 -0.43 -18.26
C LYS A 138 -7.76 -1.73 -17.49
N ALA A 139 -7.40 -2.87 -18.07
CA ALA A 139 -7.46 -4.17 -17.40
C ALA A 139 -6.58 -4.22 -16.15
N MET A 140 -5.36 -3.64 -16.21
CA MET A 140 -4.48 -3.53 -15.06
C MET A 140 -5.12 -2.74 -13.92
N ARG A 141 -5.72 -1.59 -14.20
CA ARG A 141 -6.40 -0.76 -13.19
C ARG A 141 -7.61 -1.45 -12.60
N ALA A 142 -8.41 -2.13 -13.41
CA ALA A 142 -9.59 -2.87 -12.97
C ALA A 142 -9.26 -4.00 -11.98
N ALA A 143 -8.05 -4.56 -12.06
CA ALA A 143 -7.60 -5.62 -11.16
C ALA A 143 -7.14 -5.13 -9.78
N LEU A 144 -6.72 -3.86 -9.62
CA LEU A 144 -6.11 -3.37 -8.37
C LEU A 144 -7.04 -3.40 -7.14
N PRO A 145 -8.34 -3.13 -7.27
CA PRO A 145 -9.25 -3.20 -6.13
C PRO A 145 -9.27 -4.55 -5.41
N TYR A 146 -8.95 -5.65 -6.09
CA TYR A 146 -8.88 -6.98 -5.47
C TYR A 146 -7.74 -7.13 -4.45
N LEU A 147 -6.76 -6.22 -4.46
CA LEU A 147 -5.65 -6.21 -3.51
C LEU A 147 -6.00 -5.51 -2.19
N LEU A 148 -7.03 -4.66 -2.18
CA LEU A 148 -7.32 -3.79 -1.04
C LEU A 148 -7.90 -4.58 0.14
N GLY A 149 -7.52 -4.18 1.36
CA GLY A 149 -7.95 -4.81 2.60
C GLY A 149 -6.99 -5.84 3.16
N GLU A 150 -7.46 -6.58 4.16
CA GLU A 150 -6.70 -7.61 4.85
C GLU A 150 -6.93 -8.96 4.16
N HIS A 151 -5.86 -9.56 3.64
CA HIS A 151 -5.89 -10.84 2.95
C HIS A 151 -4.71 -11.72 3.35
N ASP A 152 -4.88 -13.02 3.15
CA ASP A 152 -3.77 -13.97 3.19
C ASP A 152 -3.02 -13.95 1.84
N PHE A 153 -1.89 -13.26 1.80
CA PHE A 153 -1.04 -13.13 0.61
C PHE A 153 -0.05 -14.27 0.42
N ALA A 154 -0.37 -15.49 0.87
CA ALA A 154 0.51 -16.66 0.70
C ALA A 154 0.91 -16.90 -0.76
N ALA A 155 -0.01 -16.70 -1.73
CA ALA A 155 0.28 -16.80 -3.16
C ALA A 155 1.32 -15.78 -3.65
N PHE A 156 1.48 -14.66 -2.96
CA PHE A 156 2.40 -13.59 -3.28
C PHE A 156 3.66 -13.60 -2.40
N CYS A 157 3.94 -14.72 -1.74
CA CYS A 157 5.12 -14.93 -0.91
C CYS A 157 6.08 -15.88 -1.62
N ALA A 158 7.35 -15.47 -1.78
CA ALA A 158 8.36 -16.36 -2.30
C ALA A 158 8.80 -17.39 -1.24
N SER A 159 9.28 -18.55 -1.69
CA SER A 159 9.89 -19.57 -0.83
C SER A 159 11.09 -19.01 -0.06
N GLY A 160 11.31 -19.48 1.15
CA GLY A 160 12.38 -18.99 2.04
C GLY A 160 12.00 -17.74 2.86
N SER A 161 10.73 -17.35 2.87
CA SER A 161 10.24 -16.29 3.76
C SER A 161 10.36 -16.72 5.23
N ALA A 162 10.90 -15.82 6.06
CA ALA A 162 10.94 -15.97 7.53
C ALA A 162 9.69 -15.40 8.23
N ALA A 163 8.66 -15.04 7.50
CA ALA A 163 7.44 -14.47 8.06
C ALA A 163 6.64 -15.54 8.82
N ALA A 164 6.21 -15.23 10.05
CA ALA A 164 5.42 -16.13 10.88
C ALA A 164 3.99 -16.36 10.33
N HIS A 165 3.46 -15.37 9.59
CA HIS A 165 2.15 -15.43 8.94
C HIS A 165 2.15 -14.61 7.66
N THR A 166 1.23 -14.94 6.76
CA THR A 166 1.13 -14.36 5.41
C THR A 166 0.02 -13.33 5.25
N VAL A 167 -0.75 -13.07 6.32
CA VAL A 167 -1.80 -12.06 6.32
C VAL A 167 -1.19 -10.66 6.35
N ARG A 168 -1.63 -9.80 5.42
CA ARG A 168 -1.25 -8.38 5.32
C ARG A 168 -2.47 -7.54 4.95
N CYS A 169 -2.41 -6.26 5.32
CA CYS A 169 -3.41 -5.29 4.88
C CYS A 169 -2.80 -4.36 3.83
N ILE A 170 -3.43 -4.27 2.66
CA ILE A 170 -3.10 -3.28 1.63
C ILE A 170 -4.13 -2.16 1.71
N TYR A 171 -3.65 -0.94 1.98
CA TYR A 171 -4.49 0.25 2.15
C TYR A 171 -4.76 0.95 0.84
N ARG A 172 -3.76 0.95 -0.08
CA ARG A 172 -3.84 1.64 -1.36
C ARG A 172 -3.10 0.85 -2.44
N ALA A 173 -3.67 0.78 -3.63
CA ALA A 173 -3.03 0.22 -4.82
C ALA A 173 -3.45 1.06 -6.03
N GLU A 174 -2.49 1.65 -6.74
CA GLU A 174 -2.73 2.61 -7.81
C GLU A 174 -1.80 2.33 -8.99
N LEU A 175 -2.28 2.59 -10.20
CA LEU A 175 -1.46 2.56 -11.42
C LEU A 175 -1.60 3.90 -12.15
N SER A 176 -0.50 4.65 -12.19
CA SER A 176 -0.39 5.89 -12.96
C SER A 176 0.44 5.67 -14.23
N ALA A 177 0.10 6.41 -15.28
CA ALA A 177 0.89 6.52 -16.50
C ALA A 177 1.44 7.95 -16.57
N GLU A 178 2.74 8.11 -16.71
CA GLU A 178 3.33 9.43 -16.90
C GLU A 178 3.22 9.83 -18.38
N CYS A 179 2.67 11.01 -18.64
CA CYS A 179 2.47 11.67 -19.93
C CYS A 179 1.81 10.83 -21.04
N GLU A 180 0.57 11.16 -21.31
CA GLU A 180 -0.29 10.40 -22.19
C GLU A 180 0.01 10.57 -23.67
N GLU A 181 0.67 11.62 -24.17
CA GLU A 181 0.68 11.84 -25.64
C GLU A 181 2.03 12.20 -26.29
N SER A 182 2.99 12.79 -25.60
CA SER A 182 4.33 13.00 -26.18
C SER A 182 5.37 13.45 -25.14
N GLY A 183 6.46 12.72 -24.98
CA GLY A 183 7.57 13.10 -24.12
C GLY A 183 8.57 11.97 -23.94
N SER A 184 9.77 12.29 -23.45
CA SER A 184 10.86 11.32 -23.26
C SER A 184 10.52 10.16 -22.30
N PHE A 185 9.43 10.26 -21.55
CA PHE A 185 8.95 9.26 -20.60
C PHE A 185 7.52 8.76 -20.92
N ALA A 186 6.98 9.05 -22.10
CA ALA A 186 5.74 8.47 -22.57
C ALA A 186 5.89 6.93 -22.59
N GLY A 187 5.05 6.22 -21.81
CA GLY A 187 5.17 4.78 -21.59
C GLY A 187 5.77 4.37 -20.24
N LEU A 188 6.14 5.31 -19.37
CA LEU A 188 6.47 4.99 -17.99
C LEU A 188 5.19 4.81 -17.17
N LEU A 189 5.01 3.60 -16.65
CA LEU A 189 3.92 3.24 -15.75
C LEU A 189 4.48 3.09 -14.34
N THR A 190 3.76 3.60 -13.34
CA THR A 190 4.11 3.47 -11.93
C THR A 190 2.97 2.78 -11.17
N PHE A 191 3.21 1.55 -10.75
CA PHE A 191 2.35 0.84 -9.80
C PHE A 191 2.79 1.19 -8.39
N ARG A 192 1.92 1.83 -7.62
CA ARG A 192 2.15 2.19 -6.22
C ARG A 192 1.27 1.36 -5.32
N VAL A 193 1.85 0.82 -4.23
CA VAL A 193 1.13 0.03 -3.24
C VAL A 193 1.55 0.42 -1.83
N THR A 194 0.56 0.66 -0.96
CA THR A 194 0.76 1.01 0.45
C THR A 194 0.08 -0.03 1.32
N GLY A 195 0.76 -0.51 2.37
CA GLY A 195 0.22 -1.51 3.27
C GLY A 195 0.92 -1.57 4.63
N SER A 196 0.37 -2.38 5.54
CA SER A 196 0.90 -2.61 6.90
C SER A 196 2.30 -3.24 6.91
N GLY A 197 2.65 -3.90 5.81
CA GLY A 197 3.91 -4.59 5.59
C GLY A 197 3.81 -5.53 4.41
N PHE A 198 4.95 -6.03 3.94
CA PHE A 198 5.01 -6.87 2.77
C PHE A 198 5.82 -8.14 3.06
N LEU A 199 5.43 -9.25 2.42
CA LEU A 199 6.13 -10.51 2.47
C LEU A 199 7.36 -10.50 1.54
N TYR A 200 8.18 -11.53 1.67
CA TYR A 200 9.35 -11.70 0.82
C TYR A 200 8.96 -11.74 -0.67
N HIS A 201 9.53 -10.86 -1.47
CA HIS A 201 9.23 -10.62 -2.88
C HIS A 201 7.79 -10.20 -3.21
N MET A 202 6.92 -9.93 -2.23
CA MET A 202 5.49 -9.72 -2.45
C MET A 202 5.21 -8.66 -3.50
N VAL A 203 5.75 -7.45 -3.37
CA VAL A 203 5.47 -6.35 -4.33
C VAL A 203 5.95 -6.69 -5.75
N ARG A 204 7.06 -7.41 -5.89
CA ARG A 204 7.56 -7.86 -7.19
C ARG A 204 6.67 -8.94 -7.82
N ILE A 205 6.07 -9.81 -7.00
CA ILE A 205 5.09 -10.81 -7.48
C ILE A 205 3.77 -10.13 -7.85
N LEU A 206 3.32 -9.14 -7.07
CA LEU A 206 2.17 -8.31 -7.43
C LEU A 206 2.40 -7.62 -8.78
N ALA A 207 3.57 -6.99 -8.97
CA ALA A 207 3.93 -6.35 -10.23
C ALA A 207 4.02 -7.34 -11.40
N GLY A 208 4.57 -8.53 -11.17
CA GLY A 208 4.62 -9.60 -12.18
C GLY A 208 3.24 -10.11 -12.58
N THR A 209 2.33 -10.23 -11.60
CA THR A 209 0.93 -10.60 -11.87
C THR A 209 0.22 -9.49 -12.65
N LEU A 210 0.44 -8.23 -12.28
CA LEU A 210 -0.12 -7.07 -12.97
C LEU A 210 0.36 -6.98 -14.43
N LEU A 211 1.63 -7.29 -14.71
CA LEU A 211 2.18 -7.38 -16.05
C LEU A 211 1.54 -8.53 -16.88
N GLU A 212 1.24 -9.66 -16.25
CA GLU A 212 0.51 -10.75 -16.93
C GLU A 212 -0.94 -10.38 -17.25
N ILE A 213 -1.60 -9.61 -16.35
CA ILE A 213 -2.94 -9.06 -16.63
C ILE A 213 -2.87 -8.10 -17.83
N GLY A 214 -1.98 -7.11 -17.79
CA GLY A 214 -1.83 -6.12 -18.84
C GLY A 214 -1.47 -6.71 -20.21
N SER A 215 -0.70 -7.81 -20.22
CA SER A 215 -0.36 -8.52 -21.48
C SER A 215 -1.42 -9.53 -21.93
N GLY A 216 -2.56 -9.64 -21.24
CA GLY A 216 -3.65 -10.56 -21.57
C GLY A 216 -3.37 -12.04 -21.24
N LYS A 217 -2.27 -12.35 -20.53
CA LYS A 217 -1.95 -13.74 -20.09
C LYS A 217 -2.82 -14.19 -18.93
N LYS A 218 -3.30 -13.25 -18.12
CA LYS A 218 -4.23 -13.47 -17.01
C LYS A 218 -5.41 -12.50 -17.13
N GLY A 219 -6.57 -12.92 -16.63
CA GLY A 219 -7.75 -12.08 -16.55
C GLY A 219 -7.65 -11.06 -15.41
N GLU A 220 -8.54 -10.07 -15.40
CA GLU A 220 -8.62 -9.01 -14.38
C GLU A 220 -8.82 -9.55 -12.97
N THR A 221 -9.44 -10.74 -12.83
CA THR A 221 -9.69 -11.39 -11.53
C THR A 221 -8.48 -12.14 -10.97
N ALA A 222 -7.33 -12.14 -11.65
CA ALA A 222 -6.16 -12.94 -11.26
C ALA A 222 -5.66 -12.69 -9.83
N PHE A 223 -5.74 -11.45 -9.34
CA PHE A 223 -5.39 -11.16 -7.94
C PHE A 223 -6.35 -11.85 -6.97
N ARG A 224 -7.66 -11.73 -7.20
CA ARG A 224 -8.69 -12.39 -6.38
C ARG A 224 -8.50 -13.91 -6.37
N ASP A 225 -8.27 -14.48 -7.54
CA ASP A 225 -8.18 -15.93 -7.70
C ASP A 225 -6.92 -16.47 -7.02
N ALA A 226 -5.77 -15.75 -7.11
CA ALA A 226 -4.55 -16.09 -6.42
C ALA A 226 -4.66 -15.92 -4.88
N ILE A 227 -5.34 -14.87 -4.39
CA ILE A 227 -5.61 -14.69 -2.94
C ILE A 227 -6.47 -15.84 -2.43
N ARG A 228 -7.54 -16.23 -3.13
CA ARG A 228 -8.43 -17.32 -2.74
C ARG A 228 -7.73 -18.68 -2.73
N SER A 229 -6.94 -18.98 -3.75
CA SER A 229 -6.22 -20.26 -3.86
C SER A 229 -5.06 -20.38 -2.89
N ARG A 230 -4.46 -19.26 -2.47
CA ARG A 230 -3.22 -19.21 -1.66
C ARG A 230 -2.04 -19.93 -2.29
N THR A 231 -2.10 -20.21 -3.57
CA THR A 231 -1.13 -21.03 -4.30
C THR A 231 -0.18 -20.16 -5.11
N ARG A 232 1.13 -20.25 -4.85
CA ARG A 232 2.16 -19.42 -5.50
C ARG A 232 2.13 -19.45 -7.03
N ARG A 233 1.82 -20.60 -7.64
CA ARG A 233 1.75 -20.77 -9.11
C ARG A 233 0.60 -19.99 -9.76
N ASP A 234 -0.44 -19.60 -8.99
CA ASP A 234 -1.59 -18.88 -9.52
C ASP A 234 -1.29 -17.37 -9.60
N ALA A 235 -0.30 -16.88 -8.85
CA ALA A 235 0.27 -15.56 -9.02
C ALA A 235 1.27 -15.50 -10.18
N GLY A 236 1.64 -14.29 -10.61
CA GLY A 236 2.62 -14.07 -11.67
C GLY A 236 4.07 -14.30 -11.22
N PRO A 237 5.05 -14.13 -12.12
CA PRO A 237 6.46 -14.26 -11.82
C PRO A 237 6.96 -13.16 -10.88
N VAL A 238 8.16 -13.35 -10.31
CA VAL A 238 8.86 -12.29 -9.59
C VAL A 238 9.38 -11.28 -10.61
N ALA A 239 8.84 -10.09 -10.63
CA ALA A 239 9.27 -9.04 -11.55
C ALA A 239 10.70 -8.52 -11.21
N PRO A 240 11.46 -7.94 -12.18
CA PRO A 240 12.82 -7.47 -11.98
C PRO A 240 12.96 -6.51 -10.78
N ALA A 241 14.09 -6.61 -10.06
CA ALA A 241 14.36 -5.77 -8.90
C ALA A 241 14.49 -4.28 -9.25
N ALA A 242 15.08 -3.98 -10.40
CA ALA A 242 15.31 -2.61 -10.88
C ALA A 242 14.06 -1.73 -10.98
N GLY A 243 12.86 -2.34 -11.11
CA GLY A 243 11.61 -1.58 -11.08
C GLY A 243 11.15 -1.20 -9.67
N LEU A 244 11.66 -1.84 -8.62
CA LEU A 244 11.12 -1.70 -7.27
C LEU A 244 11.85 -0.64 -6.46
N ILE A 245 11.08 0.26 -5.85
CA ILE A 245 11.57 1.36 -5.00
C ILE A 245 10.74 1.38 -3.72
N LEU A 246 11.38 1.26 -2.57
CA LEU A 246 10.76 1.60 -1.29
C LEU A 246 10.65 3.13 -1.20
N ARG A 247 9.45 3.67 -1.39
CA ARG A 247 9.23 5.11 -1.45
C ARG A 247 9.36 5.77 -0.09
N GLU A 248 8.62 5.23 0.89
CA GLU A 248 8.57 5.80 2.23
C GLU A 248 8.09 4.78 3.26
N ILE A 249 8.40 5.08 4.53
CA ILE A 249 7.85 4.40 5.70
C ILE A 249 7.26 5.49 6.61
N ARG A 250 5.95 5.54 6.71
CA ARG A 250 5.23 6.48 7.56
C ARG A 250 4.94 5.82 8.92
N TYR A 251 5.51 6.36 9.98
CA TYR A 251 5.22 5.92 11.34
C TYR A 251 4.01 6.65 11.88
N LEU A 252 3.14 5.91 12.56
CA LEU A 252 1.88 6.41 13.11
C LEU A 252 2.09 6.67 14.60
N SER A 253 1.85 7.90 15.03
CA SER A 253 2.13 8.35 16.41
C SER A 253 1.15 7.78 17.44
N ASN A 254 0.00 7.22 17.00
CA ASN A 254 -1.01 6.64 17.88
C ASN A 254 -1.73 5.49 17.15
N PRO A 255 -1.76 4.25 17.71
CA PRO A 255 -2.54 3.15 17.13
C PRO A 255 -4.03 3.46 17.01
N SER A 256 -4.60 4.22 17.96
CA SER A 256 -5.99 4.67 17.89
C SER A 256 -6.24 5.66 16.75
N ARG A 257 -5.21 6.45 16.37
CA ARG A 257 -5.28 7.34 15.22
C ARG A 257 -5.13 6.59 13.90
N TYR A 258 -4.37 5.49 13.88
CA TYR A 258 -4.32 4.57 12.75
C TYR A 258 -5.69 3.96 12.47
N GLU A 259 -6.40 3.58 13.53
CA GLU A 259 -7.77 3.08 13.45
C GLU A 259 -8.74 4.20 13.00
N ALA A 260 -8.59 5.43 13.49
CA ALA A 260 -9.39 6.59 13.11
C ALA A 260 -9.09 7.09 11.68
N GLU A 261 -7.80 7.12 11.27
CA GLU A 261 -7.41 7.46 9.89
C GLU A 261 -7.84 6.37 8.89
N ASN A 262 -7.93 5.11 9.32
CA ASN A 262 -8.53 4.03 8.53
C ASN A 262 -10.07 4.09 8.52
N GLU A 263 -10.70 4.64 9.54
CA GLU A 263 -12.13 4.97 9.52
C GLU A 263 -12.42 6.05 8.47
N ASP A 264 -11.59 7.10 8.38
CA ASP A 264 -11.71 8.14 7.34
C ASP A 264 -11.45 7.57 5.92
N TRP A 265 -10.64 6.54 5.79
CA TRP A 265 -10.37 5.89 4.50
C TRP A 265 -11.48 4.93 4.03
N ALA A 266 -12.35 4.51 4.91
CA ALA A 266 -13.58 3.80 4.53
C ALA A 266 -14.52 4.69 3.70
N TYR A 267 -14.26 6.00 3.69
CA TYR A 267 -15.09 7.03 3.06
C TYR A 267 -14.48 7.64 1.78
N GLU A 268 -13.44 7.08 1.20
CA GLU A 268 -12.97 7.58 -0.09
C GLU A 268 -14.01 7.23 -1.17
N LEU A 269 -14.92 8.16 -1.37
CA LEU A 269 -15.85 8.24 -2.48
C LEU A 269 -15.04 8.28 -3.79
N THR A 270 -15.35 7.42 -4.72
CA THR A 270 -15.08 7.65 -6.13
C THR A 270 -16.05 8.75 -6.59
N GLN A 271 -15.70 10.01 -6.33
CA GLN A 271 -16.57 11.17 -6.57
C GLN A 271 -17.05 11.32 -8.01
N ASP A 272 -16.31 10.83 -8.99
CA ASP A 272 -16.61 11.04 -10.41
C ASP A 272 -17.84 10.26 -10.93
N ALA A 273 -18.22 9.15 -10.28
CA ALA A 273 -19.42 8.40 -10.65
C ALA A 273 -20.71 8.90 -10.01
N LEU A 274 -20.60 9.76 -8.98
CA LEU A 274 -21.69 10.15 -8.09
C LEU A 274 -22.57 11.27 -8.60
N ALA A 275 -21.98 12.25 -9.29
CA ALA A 275 -22.70 13.46 -9.69
C ALA A 275 -23.83 13.18 -10.70
N GLU A 276 -23.65 12.21 -11.59
CA GLU A 276 -24.64 11.91 -12.64
C GLU A 276 -25.72 10.91 -12.20
N ARG A 277 -25.45 10.02 -11.21
CA ARG A 277 -26.35 8.89 -10.87
C ARG A 277 -26.99 8.98 -9.50
N ARG A 278 -26.60 9.92 -8.65
CA ARG A 278 -27.03 10.01 -7.24
C ARG A 278 -26.77 8.72 -6.46
N GLU A 279 -25.64 8.10 -6.68
CA GLU A 279 -25.20 6.85 -6.05
C GLU A 279 -23.90 7.07 -5.29
N SER A 280 -23.81 6.53 -4.07
CA SER A 280 -22.61 6.55 -3.25
C SER A 280 -22.02 5.16 -3.14
N TYR A 281 -20.73 5.03 -3.40
CA TYR A 281 -20.01 3.77 -3.31
C TYR A 281 -19.02 3.81 -2.15
N PHE A 282 -19.09 2.82 -1.28
CA PHE A 282 -18.20 2.68 -0.14
C PHE A 282 -17.53 1.31 -0.15
N THR A 283 -16.29 1.27 0.26
CA THR A 283 -15.57 0.04 0.48
C THR A 283 -15.35 -0.11 1.97
N LEU A 284 -15.95 -1.14 2.56
CA LEU A 284 -15.71 -1.50 3.96
C LEU A 284 -14.32 -2.10 4.04
N ARG A 285 -13.44 -1.42 4.77
CA ARG A 285 -12.13 -1.93 5.10
C ARG A 285 -12.14 -2.48 6.50
N ARG A 286 -11.52 -2.82 7.28
CA ARG A 286 -11.53 -3.39 8.62
C ARG A 286 -12.46 -2.61 9.56
N CYS A 287 -13.53 -3.22 10.01
CA CYS A 287 -14.39 -2.72 11.08
C CYS A 287 -14.31 -3.66 12.29
N ARG A 288 -14.15 -3.12 13.51
CA ARG A 288 -14.38 -3.89 14.72
C ARG A 288 -15.89 -4.15 14.82
N GLU A 289 -16.29 -5.34 15.25
CA GLU A 289 -17.71 -5.69 15.42
C GLU A 289 -18.50 -4.67 16.27
N THR A 290 -17.82 -4.03 17.24
CA THR A 290 -18.37 -3.01 18.12
C THR A 290 -18.66 -1.67 17.45
N ASP A 291 -18.02 -1.36 16.31
CA ASP A 291 -18.10 -0.06 15.65
C ASP A 291 -18.94 -0.09 14.36
N TYR A 292 -19.38 -1.28 13.95
CA TYR A 292 -20.09 -1.49 12.70
C TYR A 292 -21.39 -0.67 12.60
N GLU A 293 -22.20 -0.60 13.67
CA GLU A 293 -23.44 0.18 13.71
C GLU A 293 -23.19 1.69 13.57
N GLY A 294 -22.19 2.19 14.27
CA GLY A 294 -21.77 3.60 14.17
C GLY A 294 -21.29 3.96 12.78
N LEU A 295 -20.52 3.05 12.15
CA LEU A 295 -20.03 3.21 10.79
C LEU A 295 -21.19 3.24 9.79
N MET A 296 -22.14 2.28 9.85
CA MET A 296 -23.31 2.24 8.97
C MET A 296 -24.19 3.47 9.11
N THR A 297 -24.41 3.93 10.34
CA THR A 297 -25.22 5.12 10.61
C THR A 297 -24.58 6.37 10.00
N ARG A 298 -23.27 6.57 10.16
CA ARG A 298 -22.54 7.70 9.55
C ARG A 298 -22.57 7.63 8.02
N LEU A 299 -22.32 6.46 7.43
CA LEU A 299 -22.33 6.23 6.00
C LEU A 299 -23.69 6.59 5.37
N ILE A 300 -24.78 6.16 5.99
CA ILE A 300 -26.14 6.50 5.55
C ILE A 300 -26.38 8.00 5.66
N HIS A 301 -25.99 8.61 6.78
CA HIS A 301 -26.18 10.04 7.02
C HIS A 301 -25.41 10.92 6.03
N GLU A 302 -24.14 10.61 5.76
CA GLU A 302 -23.30 11.35 4.81
C GLU A 302 -23.83 11.20 3.39
N SER A 303 -24.21 9.98 2.97
CA SER A 303 -24.82 9.78 1.65
C SER A 303 -26.11 10.57 1.47
N HIS A 304 -26.93 10.70 2.50
CA HIS A 304 -28.11 11.54 2.48
C HIS A 304 -27.79 13.04 2.35
N ARG A 305 -26.76 13.50 3.08
CA ARG A 305 -26.31 14.90 3.01
C ARG A 305 -25.81 15.23 1.60
N ASP A 306 -25.13 14.30 0.94
CA ASP A 306 -24.59 14.46 -0.41
C ASP A 306 -25.64 14.23 -1.50
N GLY A 307 -26.90 14.00 -1.13
CA GLY A 307 -28.02 13.85 -2.06
C GLY A 307 -28.09 12.51 -2.80
N ALA A 308 -27.37 11.51 -2.32
CA ALA A 308 -27.43 10.17 -2.92
C ALA A 308 -28.81 9.53 -2.72
N GLU A 309 -29.25 8.79 -3.73
CA GLU A 309 -30.49 8.01 -3.70
C GLU A 309 -30.23 6.55 -3.34
N ARG A 310 -29.02 6.06 -3.62
CA ARG A 310 -28.62 4.69 -3.33
C ARG A 310 -27.18 4.64 -2.85
N VAL A 311 -26.93 3.75 -1.88
CA VAL A 311 -25.60 3.49 -1.31
C VAL A 311 -25.22 2.05 -1.66
N TYR A 312 -24.02 1.89 -2.17
CA TYR A 312 -23.42 0.59 -2.42
C TYR A 312 -22.28 0.37 -1.42
N LEU A 313 -22.31 -0.75 -0.73
CA LEU A 313 -21.28 -1.15 0.21
C LEU A 313 -20.60 -2.42 -0.30
N ARG A 314 -19.29 -2.38 -0.38
CA ARG A 314 -18.43 -3.50 -0.75
C ARG A 314 -17.66 -3.98 0.46
N ASP A 315 -17.76 -5.26 0.78
CA ASP A 315 -16.89 -5.93 1.73
C ASP A 315 -15.77 -6.66 0.99
N LEU A 316 -14.53 -6.38 1.38
CA LEU A 316 -13.35 -6.97 0.75
C LEU A 316 -13.00 -8.35 1.30
N GLU A 317 -13.59 -8.78 2.43
CA GLU A 317 -13.19 -10.02 3.08
C GLU A 317 -13.91 -11.26 2.52
N ASP A 318 -15.18 -11.39 2.62
CA ASP A 318 -15.92 -12.56 2.07
C ASP A 318 -17.45 -12.32 1.96
N GLY A 319 -17.90 -11.12 2.27
CA GLY A 319 -19.30 -10.77 2.31
C GLY A 319 -20.05 -11.32 3.52
N SER A 320 -19.42 -12.08 4.43
CA SER A 320 -20.10 -12.65 5.60
C SER A 320 -20.59 -11.60 6.57
N ARG A 321 -19.82 -10.51 6.73
CA ARG A 321 -20.17 -9.37 7.59
C ARG A 321 -21.27 -8.48 6.98
N LEU A 322 -21.41 -8.48 5.67
CA LEU A 322 -22.48 -7.75 4.99
C LEU A 322 -23.88 -8.29 5.35
N PHE A 323 -23.97 -9.54 5.83
CA PHE A 323 -25.23 -10.12 6.28
C PHE A 323 -25.77 -9.49 7.57
N SER A 324 -24.90 -8.93 8.44
CA SER A 324 -25.34 -8.17 9.60
C SER A 324 -25.98 -6.83 9.21
N GLY A 325 -25.68 -6.29 8.03
CA GLY A 325 -26.28 -5.06 7.50
C GLY A 325 -27.77 -5.15 7.13
N ARG A 326 -28.40 -6.33 7.23
CA ARG A 326 -29.85 -6.47 6.99
C ARG A 326 -30.70 -5.64 7.95
N GLU A 327 -30.23 -5.41 9.15
CA GLU A 327 -30.88 -4.56 10.15
C GLU A 327 -31.00 -3.11 9.66
N PHE A 328 -30.08 -2.66 8.82
CA PHE A 328 -30.08 -1.33 8.20
C PHE A 328 -30.82 -1.29 6.85
N GLY A 329 -31.34 -2.41 6.37
CA GLY A 329 -32.09 -2.49 5.12
C GLY A 329 -31.24 -2.72 3.86
N PHE A 330 -29.94 -3.04 4.00
CA PHE A 330 -29.13 -3.45 2.88
C PHE A 330 -29.59 -4.80 2.29
N TYR A 331 -29.56 -4.90 0.97
CA TYR A 331 -29.87 -6.11 0.23
C TYR A 331 -28.72 -6.50 -0.67
N ARG A 332 -28.54 -7.78 -0.90
CA ARG A 332 -27.53 -8.31 -1.81
C ARG A 332 -27.92 -7.99 -3.25
N ILE A 333 -26.98 -7.48 -4.04
CA ILE A 333 -27.14 -7.34 -5.48
C ILE A 333 -26.67 -8.64 -6.13
N GLU A 334 -27.52 -9.26 -6.95
CA GLU A 334 -27.11 -10.39 -7.78
C GLU A 334 -26.15 -9.91 -8.87
N GLU A 335 -25.22 -10.77 -9.27
CA GLU A 335 -24.05 -10.48 -10.14
C GLU A 335 -24.36 -9.78 -11.48
N ASN A 336 -25.64 -9.68 -11.88
CA ASN A 336 -26.07 -9.12 -13.16
C ASN A 336 -26.73 -7.74 -13.07
N ALA A 337 -26.76 -7.09 -11.93
CA ALA A 337 -27.64 -5.93 -11.70
C ALA A 337 -27.02 -4.56 -12.06
N ASP A 338 -25.72 -4.43 -12.24
CA ASP A 338 -25.09 -3.16 -12.58
C ASP A 338 -24.48 -3.15 -14.00
N PRO A 339 -25.08 -2.39 -14.94
CA PRO A 339 -24.56 -2.26 -16.30
C PRO A 339 -23.21 -1.55 -16.40
N ALA A 340 -22.82 -0.76 -15.39
CA ALA A 340 -21.59 0.03 -15.42
C ALA A 340 -20.41 -0.66 -14.74
N THR A 341 -20.69 -1.55 -13.77
CA THR A 341 -19.65 -2.22 -12.98
C THR A 341 -19.65 -3.72 -13.15
N ARG A 342 -20.44 -4.31 -13.99
CA ARG A 342 -20.63 -5.76 -14.35
C ARG A 342 -19.63 -6.78 -13.79
N GLU A 343 -18.96 -6.45 -12.70
CA GLU A 343 -17.93 -7.27 -12.10
C GLU A 343 -18.47 -7.98 -10.86
N ALA A 344 -18.10 -9.22 -10.75
CA ALA A 344 -18.47 -10.21 -9.76
C ALA A 344 -17.95 -9.90 -8.35
N PHE A 345 -18.31 -8.73 -7.79
CA PHE A 345 -18.09 -8.44 -6.38
C PHE A 345 -19.40 -8.58 -5.61
N PRO A 346 -19.38 -9.16 -4.41
CA PRO A 346 -20.55 -9.11 -3.54
C PRO A 346 -20.76 -7.67 -3.05
N TYR A 347 -21.61 -6.93 -3.75
CA TYR A 347 -22.12 -5.66 -3.26
C TYR A 347 -23.41 -5.91 -2.48
N VAL A 348 -23.60 -5.13 -1.44
CA VAL A 348 -24.92 -4.89 -0.89
C VAL A 348 -25.32 -3.46 -1.19
N ALA A 349 -26.58 -3.24 -1.53
CA ALA A 349 -27.10 -1.92 -1.80
C ALA A 349 -28.15 -1.54 -0.77
N LEU A 350 -28.27 -0.25 -0.49
CA LEU A 350 -29.31 0.36 0.31
C LEU A 350 -29.98 1.45 -0.50
N ASP A 351 -31.28 1.33 -0.71
CA ASP A 351 -32.10 2.38 -1.30
C ASP A 351 -32.53 3.37 -0.21
N LEU A 352 -31.96 4.57 -0.24
CA LEU A 352 -32.21 5.60 0.77
C LEU A 352 -33.65 6.14 0.74
N LYS A 353 -34.35 5.99 -0.39
CA LYS A 353 -35.78 6.34 -0.49
C LYS A 353 -36.66 5.35 0.27
N GLU A 354 -36.29 4.08 0.31
CA GLU A 354 -37.01 3.05 1.06
C GLU A 354 -36.68 3.09 2.57
N CYS A 355 -35.47 3.50 2.95
CA CYS A 355 -35.12 3.69 4.35
C CYS A 355 -35.99 4.71 5.07
N ARG A 356 -36.40 5.80 4.37
CA ARG A 356 -37.34 6.78 4.93
C ARG A 356 -38.72 6.19 5.31
N LYS A 357 -39.10 5.08 4.72
CA LYS A 357 -40.39 4.40 4.99
C LYS A 357 -40.32 3.42 6.16
N LYS A 358 -39.13 2.98 6.56
CA LYS A 358 -38.92 1.95 7.59
C LYS A 358 -38.16 2.43 8.82
N ALA A 359 -37.71 3.70 8.85
CA ALA A 359 -37.01 4.23 10.01
C ALA A 359 -37.93 4.28 11.23
N PRO A 360 -37.54 3.71 12.39
CA PRO A 360 -38.21 3.97 13.64
C PRO A 360 -38.21 5.48 13.89
N SER A 361 -39.24 5.99 14.59
CA SER A 361 -39.52 7.40 14.87
C SER A 361 -38.40 8.23 15.56
N ALA A 362 -37.19 7.71 15.68
CA ALA A 362 -36.00 8.38 16.23
C ALA A 362 -35.23 9.26 15.22
N LEU A 363 -35.61 9.27 13.92
CA LEU A 363 -34.94 10.06 12.88
C LEU A 363 -35.66 11.36 12.52
N THR A 364 -36.73 11.72 13.22
CA THR A 364 -37.42 13.00 13.05
C THR A 364 -37.27 13.84 14.29
N GLU A 365 -36.58 14.94 14.14
CA GLU A 365 -36.42 16.14 14.95
C GLU A 365 -35.05 16.33 15.61
N GLY A 366 -34.33 17.32 15.06
CA GLY A 366 -33.39 18.16 15.82
C GLY A 366 -32.12 17.50 16.35
N GLY A 367 -31.13 17.27 15.52
CA GLY A 367 -29.74 17.59 15.86
C GLY A 367 -29.06 16.92 17.05
N GLN A 368 -29.52 15.79 17.58
CA GLN A 368 -28.73 14.94 18.49
C GLN A 368 -29.12 13.49 18.29
N VAL A 369 -28.25 12.71 17.68
CA VAL A 369 -28.37 11.24 17.64
C VAL A 369 -27.97 10.72 19.02
N SER A 370 -28.95 10.34 19.81
CA SER A 370 -28.71 9.51 21.00
C SER A 370 -28.56 8.08 20.53
N ILE A 371 -27.37 7.57 20.70
CA ILE A 371 -27.03 6.16 20.49
C ILE A 371 -27.67 5.39 21.64
N ILE A 372 -28.56 4.48 21.35
CA ILE A 372 -28.95 3.39 22.26
C ILE A 372 -28.32 2.11 21.74
#